data_7619a78eeaebc195a2d32ef8a98e0526
#
_entry.id   7619a78eeaebc195a2d32ef8a98e0526
#
_cell.length_a   1.000
_cell.length_b   1.000
_cell.length_c   1.000
_cell.angle_alpha   90.00
_cell.angle_beta   90.00
_cell.angle_gamma   90.00
#
_symmetry.space_group_name_H-M   'P 1'
#
loop_
_entity.id
_entity.type
_entity.pdbx_description
1 polymer ?
#
loop_
_entity_poly.entity_id
_entity_poly.type
_entity_poly.pdbx_seq_one_letter_code
_entity_poly.pdbx_strand_id
1 'polypeptide(L)'
;MKHPKSYDSTPETRKRMSNVKLKNGDAERLLAKRLWYLGYRYRKNDKRLPGSPDIAILKHRIAVFVDGEFWHGKDWEIRKGRLQRNREYWIEKIEENIARDLRNDQQLLQLGWIPIHFWEKEVIKNLPRCLSDVEEVILARMIDTADDVIMHEEDCFI
;
A
#
# COMPACT_ATOMS: atom_id res chain seq x y z
N MET A 1 -15.28 26.48 -9.22
CA MET A 1 -13.86 26.10 -9.10
C MET A 1 -13.21 26.16 -10.46
N LYS A 2 -12.21 27.00 -10.61
CA LYS A 2 -11.48 27.13 -11.87
C LYS A 2 -10.63 25.88 -12.05
N HIS A 3 -10.90 25.11 -13.10
CA HIS A 3 -9.99 24.07 -13.51
C HIS A 3 -8.65 24.66 -13.88
N PRO A 4 -7.56 24.18 -13.31
CA PRO A 4 -6.26 24.73 -13.61
C PRO A 4 -5.85 24.36 -15.03
N LYS A 5 -5.22 25.32 -15.62
CA LYS A 5 -4.48 25.41 -16.88
C LYS A 5 -4.08 24.06 -17.48
N SER A 6 -4.28 23.92 -18.78
CA SER A 6 -3.75 22.79 -19.56
C SER A 6 -2.25 22.66 -19.32
N TYR A 7 -1.86 21.55 -18.68
CA TYR A 7 -0.44 21.26 -18.46
C TYR A 7 0.20 20.78 -19.74
N ASP A 8 1.34 21.39 -20.05
CA ASP A 8 2.12 21.09 -21.23
C ASP A 8 2.82 19.72 -21.05
N SER A 9 2.16 18.66 -21.51
CA SER A 9 2.72 17.31 -21.48
C SER A 9 3.16 16.91 -22.89
N THR A 10 4.43 16.49 -23.01
CA THR A 10 4.94 15.96 -24.28
C THR A 10 4.20 14.65 -24.66
N PRO A 11 4.13 14.29 -25.96
CA PRO A 11 3.54 13.02 -26.40
C PRO A 11 4.17 11.81 -25.70
N GLU A 12 5.48 11.84 -25.45
CA GLU A 12 6.20 10.77 -24.74
C GLU A 12 5.78 10.69 -23.27
N THR A 13 5.57 11.83 -22.60
CA THR A 13 5.07 11.87 -21.23
C THR A 13 3.66 11.30 -21.16
N ARG A 14 2.79 11.64 -22.11
CA ARG A 14 1.43 11.09 -22.20
C ARG A 14 1.45 9.58 -22.44
N LYS A 15 2.31 9.09 -23.34
CA LYS A 15 2.47 7.66 -23.60
C LYS A 15 3.02 6.92 -22.39
N ARG A 16 3.99 7.51 -21.70
CA ARG A 16 4.54 6.94 -20.45
C ARG A 16 3.46 6.87 -19.36
N MET A 17 2.65 7.91 -19.20
CA MET A 17 1.55 7.96 -18.24
C MET A 17 0.39 7.02 -18.59
N SER A 18 0.07 6.84 -19.88
CA SER A 18 -0.96 5.88 -20.32
C SER A 18 -0.54 4.42 -20.10
N ASN A 19 0.77 4.16 -20.07
CA ASN A 19 1.32 2.83 -19.78
C ASN A 19 1.42 2.54 -18.28
N VAL A 20 1.18 3.52 -17.41
CA VAL A 20 1.04 3.30 -15.97
C VAL A 20 -0.27 2.56 -15.73
N LYS A 21 -0.19 1.25 -15.60
CA LYS A 21 -1.33 0.42 -15.22
C LYS A 21 -1.69 0.74 -13.78
N LEU A 22 -2.79 1.45 -13.57
CA LEU A 22 -3.30 1.84 -12.26
C LEU A 22 -3.70 0.65 -11.37
N LYS A 23 -3.86 -0.54 -11.96
CA LYS A 23 -4.22 -1.79 -11.28
C LYS A 23 -3.57 -2.98 -11.97
N ASN A 24 -3.22 -4.00 -11.20
CA ASN A 24 -2.56 -5.22 -11.68
C ASN A 24 -1.14 -4.99 -12.25
N GLY A 25 -0.34 -4.16 -11.60
CA GLY A 25 1.08 -4.04 -11.87
C GLY A 25 1.82 -5.37 -11.69
N ASP A 26 2.97 -5.53 -12.35
CA ASP A 26 3.73 -6.77 -12.28
C ASP A 26 4.22 -7.08 -10.85
N ALA A 27 4.61 -6.07 -10.09
CA ALA A 27 5.00 -6.21 -8.70
C ALA A 27 3.85 -6.73 -7.82
N GLU A 28 2.67 -6.13 -7.94
CA GLU A 28 1.46 -6.55 -7.21
C GLU A 28 1.09 -8.01 -7.54
N ARG A 29 1.08 -8.36 -8.82
CA ARG A 29 0.78 -9.73 -9.26
C ARG A 29 1.80 -10.74 -8.73
N LEU A 30 3.07 -10.38 -8.74
CA LEU A 30 4.14 -11.23 -8.28
C LEU A 30 4.02 -11.51 -6.77
N LEU A 31 3.80 -10.49 -5.98
CA LEU A 31 3.60 -10.60 -4.53
C LEU A 31 2.34 -11.43 -4.22
N ALA A 32 1.23 -11.12 -4.86
CA ALA A 32 -0.04 -11.82 -4.69
C ALA A 32 0.08 -13.31 -5.01
N LYS A 33 0.70 -13.65 -6.12
CA LYS A 33 0.91 -15.05 -6.55
C LYS A 33 1.75 -15.82 -5.54
N ARG A 34 2.80 -15.23 -5.01
CA ARG A 34 3.66 -15.86 -4.02
C ARG A 34 2.95 -16.08 -2.69
N LEU A 35 2.17 -15.11 -2.22
CA LEU A 35 1.34 -15.27 -1.03
C LEU A 35 0.33 -16.41 -1.18
N TRP A 36 -0.26 -16.54 -2.36
CA TRP A 36 -1.17 -17.63 -2.66
C TRP A 36 -0.48 -19.01 -2.57
N TYR A 37 0.71 -19.14 -3.14
CA TYR A 37 1.50 -20.38 -3.07
C TYR A 37 1.94 -20.73 -1.64
N LEU A 38 2.15 -19.74 -0.79
CA LEU A 38 2.42 -19.93 0.64
C LEU A 38 1.18 -20.33 1.47
N GLY A 39 0.02 -20.39 0.83
CA GLY A 39 -1.23 -20.81 1.45
C GLY A 39 -2.11 -19.68 1.98
N TYR A 40 -1.71 -18.43 1.82
CA TYR A 40 -2.51 -17.28 2.23
C TYR A 40 -3.64 -17.01 1.25
N ARG A 41 -4.82 -16.70 1.78
CA ARG A 41 -5.99 -16.31 1.00
C ARG A 41 -6.28 -14.85 1.23
N TYR A 42 -6.60 -14.15 0.14
CA TYR A 42 -6.78 -12.70 0.15
C TYR A 42 -7.83 -12.27 -0.87
N ARG A 43 -8.26 -11.02 -0.75
CA ARG A 43 -9.01 -10.30 -1.78
C ARG A 43 -8.13 -9.26 -2.42
N LYS A 44 -8.28 -9.07 -3.73
CA LYS A 44 -7.56 -8.04 -4.47
C LYS A 44 -8.40 -6.77 -4.58
N ASN A 45 -7.72 -5.62 -4.46
CA ASN A 45 -8.32 -4.30 -4.66
C ASN A 45 -9.65 -4.13 -3.91
N ASP A 46 -9.64 -4.44 -2.61
CA ASP A 46 -10.85 -4.43 -1.78
C ASP A 46 -11.29 -2.99 -1.47
N LYS A 47 -12.26 -2.51 -2.23
CA LYS A 47 -12.80 -1.16 -2.13
C LYS A 47 -13.59 -0.90 -0.85
N ARG A 48 -13.90 -1.92 -0.07
CA ARG A 48 -14.60 -1.77 1.23
C ARG A 48 -13.67 -1.26 2.31
N LEU A 49 -12.36 -1.37 2.11
CA LEU A 49 -11.34 -0.91 3.05
C LEU A 49 -10.77 0.45 2.63
N PRO A 50 -10.39 1.30 3.60
CA PRO A 50 -9.72 2.56 3.31
C PRO A 50 -8.50 2.37 2.42
N GLY A 51 -8.37 3.18 1.37
CA GLY A 51 -7.27 3.12 0.43
C GLY A 51 -7.36 2.00 -0.61
N SER A 52 -8.36 1.13 -0.55
CA SER A 52 -8.51 -0.01 -1.47
C SER A 52 -7.22 -0.83 -1.59
N PRO A 53 -6.78 -1.51 -0.54
CA PRO A 53 -5.50 -2.24 -0.54
C PRO A 53 -5.43 -3.22 -1.71
N ASP A 54 -4.24 -3.34 -2.30
CA ASP A 54 -3.99 -4.25 -3.41
C ASP A 54 -4.23 -5.70 -3.02
N ILE A 55 -3.86 -6.05 -1.79
CA ILE A 55 -4.05 -7.38 -1.21
C ILE A 55 -4.63 -7.22 0.20
N ALA A 56 -5.80 -7.78 0.44
CA ALA A 56 -6.43 -7.79 1.76
C ALA A 56 -6.50 -9.22 2.30
N ILE A 57 -5.70 -9.52 3.31
CA ILE A 57 -5.69 -10.82 4.00
C ILE A 57 -6.70 -10.76 5.14
N LEU A 58 -7.93 -11.18 4.87
CA LEU A 58 -9.07 -11.03 5.77
C LEU A 58 -8.90 -11.78 7.09
N LYS A 59 -8.37 -12.99 7.03
CA LYS A 59 -8.18 -13.83 8.23
C LYS A 59 -7.32 -13.14 9.29
N HIS A 60 -6.31 -12.41 8.87
CA HIS A 60 -5.35 -11.76 9.76
C HIS A 60 -5.53 -10.25 9.82
N ARG A 61 -6.46 -9.67 9.06
CA ARG A 61 -6.71 -8.22 8.94
C ARG A 61 -5.46 -7.44 8.58
N ILE A 62 -4.81 -7.86 7.50
CA ILE A 62 -3.62 -7.22 6.96
C ILE A 62 -3.97 -6.65 5.60
N ALA A 63 -3.69 -5.36 5.42
CA ALA A 63 -3.89 -4.63 4.18
C ALA A 63 -2.53 -4.32 3.55
N VAL A 64 -2.22 -4.93 2.42
CA VAL A 64 -0.95 -4.75 1.72
C VAL A 64 -1.14 -3.83 0.53
N PHE A 65 -0.28 -2.82 0.45
CA PHE A 65 -0.21 -1.87 -0.64
C PHE A 65 1.12 -2.01 -1.38
N VAL A 66 1.07 -2.02 -2.69
CA VAL A 66 2.26 -1.98 -3.55
C VAL A 66 2.24 -0.64 -4.27
N ASP A 67 3.07 0.28 -3.80
CA ASP A 67 3.03 1.69 -4.16
C ASP A 67 4.09 2.04 -5.22
N GLY A 68 3.69 2.78 -6.24
CA GLY A 68 4.61 3.38 -7.19
C GLY A 68 5.39 4.53 -6.54
N GLU A 69 6.72 4.54 -6.72
CA GLU A 69 7.62 5.47 -6.03
C GLU A 69 7.32 6.93 -6.33
N PHE A 70 6.94 7.24 -7.55
CA PHE A 70 6.63 8.61 -7.95
C PHE A 70 5.32 9.12 -7.32
N TRP A 71 4.25 8.35 -7.45
CA TRP A 71 2.91 8.78 -7.04
C TRP A 71 2.71 8.84 -5.53
N HIS A 72 3.45 8.04 -4.78
CA HIS A 72 3.36 7.95 -3.32
C HIS A 72 4.52 8.64 -2.60
N GLY A 73 5.33 9.40 -3.33
CA GLY A 73 6.31 10.30 -2.78
C GLY A 73 7.51 9.63 -2.10
N LYS A 74 7.99 8.51 -2.65
CA LYS A 74 9.24 7.92 -2.17
C LYS A 74 10.39 8.93 -2.26
N ASP A 75 11.13 9.10 -1.16
CA ASP A 75 12.22 10.08 -1.05
C ASP A 75 11.79 11.50 -1.43
N TRP A 76 10.58 11.88 -1.03
CA TRP A 76 9.90 13.08 -1.50
C TRP A 76 10.70 14.35 -1.29
N GLU A 77 11.32 14.54 -0.14
CA GLU A 77 12.10 15.75 0.16
C GLU A 77 13.25 15.95 -0.83
N ILE A 78 13.88 14.86 -1.29
CA ILE A 78 14.95 14.89 -2.29
C ILE A 78 14.36 15.11 -3.69
N ARG A 79 13.31 14.37 -4.05
CA ARG A 79 12.68 14.43 -5.37
C ARG A 79 11.98 15.74 -5.65
N LYS A 80 11.37 16.34 -4.65
CA LYS A 80 10.72 17.64 -4.71
C LYS A 80 11.65 18.71 -5.26
N GLY A 81 12.93 18.73 -4.82
CA GLY A 81 13.95 19.65 -5.30
C GLY A 81 14.38 19.44 -6.76
N ARG A 82 14.12 18.28 -7.33
CA ARG A 82 14.52 17.91 -8.70
C ARG A 82 13.42 18.11 -9.75
N LEU A 83 12.21 18.44 -9.33
CA LEU A 83 11.10 18.71 -10.23
C LEU A 83 11.33 20.01 -10.98
N GLN A 84 11.30 19.96 -12.31
CA GLN A 84 11.53 21.12 -13.17
C GLN A 84 10.27 21.59 -13.91
N ARG A 85 9.50 20.66 -14.52
CA ARG A 85 8.28 20.97 -15.28
C ARG A 85 7.04 20.81 -14.43
N ASN A 86 6.13 21.78 -14.53
CA ASN A 86 4.85 21.78 -13.79
C ASN A 86 5.04 21.51 -12.28
N ARG A 87 6.12 22.08 -11.74
CA ARG A 87 6.59 21.81 -10.38
C ARG A 87 5.49 21.98 -9.33
N GLU A 88 4.77 23.11 -9.35
CA GLU A 88 3.71 23.39 -8.37
C GLU A 88 2.58 22.37 -8.42
N TYR A 89 2.17 21.99 -9.63
CA TYR A 89 1.15 20.95 -9.80
C TYR A 89 1.55 19.60 -9.22
N TRP A 90 2.77 19.15 -9.53
CA TRP A 90 3.26 17.87 -9.05
C TRP A 90 3.51 17.87 -7.55
N ILE A 91 3.98 18.96 -6.98
CA ILE A 91 4.14 19.10 -5.53
C ILE A 91 2.79 18.94 -4.85
N GLU A 92 1.79 19.71 -5.27
CA GLU A 92 0.44 19.63 -4.71
C GLU A 92 -0.13 18.21 -4.83
N LYS A 93 -0.03 17.61 -6.01
CA LYS A 93 -0.57 16.28 -6.29
C LYS A 93 0.08 15.19 -5.46
N ILE A 94 1.40 15.17 -5.35
CA ILE A 94 2.13 14.18 -4.57
C ILE A 94 1.89 14.36 -3.08
N GLU A 95 1.91 15.59 -2.57
CA GLU A 95 1.65 15.87 -1.15
C GLU A 95 0.21 15.52 -0.75
N GLU A 96 -0.75 15.72 -1.65
CA GLU A 96 -2.13 15.26 -1.48
C GLU A 96 -2.23 13.73 -1.38
N ASN A 97 -1.50 13.02 -2.23
CA ASN A 97 -1.44 11.56 -2.20
C ASN A 97 -0.83 11.06 -0.89
N ILE A 98 0.29 11.63 -0.45
CA ILE A 98 0.94 11.29 0.82
C ILE A 98 -0.02 11.51 1.99
N ALA A 99 -0.68 12.65 2.06
CA ALA A 99 -1.63 12.96 3.12
C ALA A 99 -2.84 12.00 3.13
N ARG A 100 -3.34 11.66 1.95
CA ARG A 100 -4.44 10.69 1.80
C ARG A 100 -4.01 9.29 2.27
N ASP A 101 -2.83 8.83 1.89
CA ASP A 101 -2.30 7.53 2.29
C ASP A 101 -2.16 7.43 3.81
N LEU A 102 -1.67 8.48 4.47
CA LEU A 102 -1.61 8.55 5.93
C LEU A 102 -3.00 8.47 6.58
N ARG A 103 -3.99 9.17 6.05
CA ARG A 103 -5.37 9.10 6.56
C ARG A 103 -5.95 7.70 6.40
N ASN A 104 -5.72 7.06 5.27
CA ASN A 104 -6.17 5.70 5.01
C ASN A 104 -5.55 4.70 5.99
N ASP A 105 -4.25 4.82 6.26
CA ASP A 105 -3.56 3.98 7.22
C ASP A 105 -4.12 4.15 8.64
N GLN A 106 -4.38 5.39 9.06
CA GLN A 106 -4.99 5.66 10.35
C GLN A 106 -6.40 5.05 10.46
N GLN A 107 -7.20 5.15 9.41
CA GLN A 107 -8.54 4.53 9.37
C GLN A 107 -8.46 3.00 9.40
N LEU A 108 -7.51 2.40 8.69
CA LEU A 108 -7.28 0.95 8.73
C LEU A 108 -6.92 0.49 10.14
N LEU A 109 -6.00 1.18 10.81
CA LEU A 109 -5.63 0.88 12.20
C LEU A 109 -6.83 0.98 13.15
N GLN A 110 -7.68 1.99 13.01
CA GLN A 110 -8.91 2.15 13.80
C GLN A 110 -9.89 0.99 13.56
N LEU A 111 -9.92 0.41 12.38
CA LEU A 111 -10.74 -0.75 12.04
C LEU A 111 -10.11 -2.09 12.48
N GLY A 112 -8.94 -2.06 13.12
CA GLY A 112 -8.21 -3.24 13.55
C GLY A 112 -7.39 -3.91 12.45
N TRP A 113 -7.13 -3.21 11.35
CA TRP A 113 -6.29 -3.67 10.26
C TRP A 113 -4.88 -3.13 10.37
N ILE A 114 -3.90 -3.90 9.93
CA ILE A 114 -2.50 -3.48 9.86
C ILE A 114 -2.16 -3.18 8.40
N PRO A 115 -1.86 -1.92 8.04
CA PRO A 115 -1.39 -1.57 6.71
C PRO A 115 0.10 -1.89 6.57
N ILE A 116 0.47 -2.46 5.42
CA ILE A 116 1.85 -2.70 5.02
C ILE A 116 2.04 -2.11 3.63
N HIS A 117 3.07 -1.27 3.47
CA HIS A 117 3.42 -0.65 2.20
C HIS A 117 4.74 -1.17 1.68
N PHE A 118 4.76 -1.56 0.41
CA PHE A 118 5.96 -1.89 -0.33
C PHE A 118 6.08 -1.00 -1.57
N TRP A 119 7.29 -0.63 -1.93
CA TRP A 119 7.54 0.01 -3.20
C TRP A 119 7.58 -1.04 -4.33
N GLU A 120 7.05 -0.71 -5.51
CA GLU A 120 7.04 -1.64 -6.66
C GLU A 120 8.42 -2.20 -6.97
N LYS A 121 9.44 -1.35 -6.99
CA LYS A 121 10.82 -1.78 -7.25
C LYS A 121 11.38 -2.67 -6.15
N GLU A 122 11.00 -2.43 -4.93
CA GLU A 122 11.38 -3.26 -3.78
C GLU A 122 10.83 -4.68 -3.93
N VAL A 123 9.56 -4.81 -4.29
CA VAL A 123 8.93 -6.12 -4.54
C VAL A 123 9.63 -6.88 -5.66
N ILE A 124 9.96 -6.20 -6.77
CA ILE A 124 10.64 -6.82 -7.91
C ILE A 124 12.07 -7.24 -7.56
N LYS A 125 12.80 -6.40 -6.85
CA LYS A 125 14.22 -6.64 -6.52
C LYS A 125 14.43 -7.61 -5.37
N ASN A 126 13.55 -7.60 -4.39
CA ASN A 126 13.73 -8.35 -3.16
C ASN A 126 12.41 -8.96 -2.66
N LEU A 127 11.77 -9.75 -3.51
CA LEU A 127 10.52 -10.43 -3.20
C LEU A 127 10.58 -11.30 -1.93
N PRO A 128 11.64 -12.10 -1.68
CA PRO A 128 11.71 -12.91 -0.47
C PRO A 128 11.63 -12.10 0.81
N ARG A 129 12.26 -10.91 0.86
CA ARG A 129 12.19 -10.01 2.01
C ARG A 129 10.78 -9.46 2.20
N CYS A 130 10.12 -9.03 1.14
CA CYS A 130 8.74 -8.54 1.22
C CYS A 130 7.79 -9.63 1.74
N LEU A 131 7.95 -10.86 1.29
CA LEU A 131 7.18 -12.00 1.80
C LEU A 131 7.45 -12.27 3.28
N SER A 132 8.72 -12.22 3.68
CA SER A 132 9.13 -12.37 5.07
C SER A 132 8.51 -11.30 5.97
N ASP A 133 8.51 -10.05 5.53
CA ASP A 133 7.90 -8.94 6.26
C ASP A 133 6.39 -9.15 6.46
N VAL A 134 5.67 -9.62 5.46
CA VAL A 134 4.25 -9.97 5.57
C VAL A 134 4.04 -11.12 6.55
N GLU A 135 4.85 -12.17 6.48
CA GLU A 135 4.75 -13.33 7.37
C GLU A 135 5.06 -12.96 8.82
N GLU A 136 6.02 -12.09 9.07
CA GLU A 136 6.32 -11.59 10.42
C GLU A 136 5.12 -10.87 11.04
N VAL A 137 4.44 -10.03 10.28
CA VAL A 137 3.22 -9.33 10.73
C VAL A 137 2.09 -10.32 11.00
N ILE A 138 1.93 -11.34 10.16
CA ILE A 138 0.94 -12.41 10.38
C ILE A 138 1.23 -13.15 11.68
N LEU A 139 2.48 -13.54 11.91
CA LEU A 139 2.88 -14.24 13.14
C LEU A 139 2.65 -13.39 14.39
N ALA A 140 3.00 -12.12 14.36
CA ALA A 140 2.73 -11.19 15.46
C ALA A 140 1.23 -11.10 15.76
N ARG A 141 0.39 -11.01 14.72
CA ARG A 141 -1.07 -11.01 14.84
C ARG A 141 -1.62 -12.29 15.49
N MET A 142 -1.07 -13.43 15.12
CA MET A 142 -1.47 -14.74 15.68
C MET A 142 -1.12 -14.85 17.16
N ILE A 143 0.02 -14.31 17.59
CA ILE A 143 0.45 -14.29 19.00
C ILE A 143 -0.50 -13.39 19.80
N ASP A 144 -0.78 -12.17 19.35
CA ASP A 144 -1.68 -11.23 20.03
C ASP A 144 -3.07 -11.84 20.24
N THR A 145 -3.62 -12.51 19.22
CA THR A 145 -4.94 -13.17 19.33
C THR A 145 -4.93 -14.36 20.25
N ALA A 146 -3.81 -15.08 20.37
CA ALA A 146 -3.68 -16.21 21.30
C ALA A 146 -3.64 -15.73 22.76
N ASP A 147 -2.93 -14.63 23.02
CA ASP A 147 -2.87 -14.03 24.36
C ASP A 147 -4.24 -13.49 24.82
N ASP A 148 -5.01 -12.88 23.92
CA ASP A 148 -6.37 -12.44 24.21
C ASP A 148 -7.32 -13.61 24.59
N VAL A 149 -7.17 -14.76 23.95
CA VAL A 149 -7.97 -15.95 24.26
C VAL A 149 -7.60 -16.50 25.65
N ILE A 150 -6.31 -16.54 25.99
CA ILE A 150 -5.84 -17.04 27.30
C ILE A 150 -6.34 -16.13 28.44
N MET A 151 -6.27 -14.81 28.27
CA MET A 151 -6.76 -13.85 29.25
C MET A 151 -8.26 -13.97 29.51
N HIS A 152 -9.06 -14.24 28.50
CA HIS A 152 -10.50 -14.45 28.63
C HIS A 152 -10.89 -15.77 29.30
N GLU A 153 -10.05 -16.82 29.18
CA GLU A 153 -10.29 -18.09 29.86
C GLU A 153 -9.98 -18.02 31.36
N GLU A 154 -9.00 -17.21 31.78
CA GLU A 154 -8.69 -16.99 33.18
C GLU A 154 -9.77 -16.21 33.92
N ASP A 155 -10.44 -15.26 33.27
CA ASP A 155 -11.57 -14.50 33.84
C ASP A 155 -12.86 -15.32 34.02
N CYS A 156 -12.97 -16.49 33.40
CA CYS A 156 -14.13 -17.39 33.52
C CYS A 156 -14.06 -18.35 34.72
N PHE A 157 -12.96 -18.37 35.45
CA PHE A 157 -12.76 -19.30 36.60
C PHE A 157 -12.80 -18.62 37.98
N ILE A 158 -13.33 -17.41 38.08
CA ILE A 158 -13.54 -16.74 39.36
C ILE A 158 -15.00 -16.75 39.75
#